data_65dcd1f81085bd8ceacc5756bc4abcb3
#
_entry.id   65dcd1f81085bd8ceacc5756bc4abcb3
#
_cell.length_a   1.000
_cell.length_b   1.000
_cell.length_c   1.000
_cell.angle_alpha   90.00
_cell.angle_beta   90.00
_cell.angle_gamma   90.00
#
_symmetry.space_group_name_H-M   'P 1'
#
loop_
_entity.id
_entity.type
_entity.pdbx_description
1 polymer ?
#
loop_
_entity_poly.entity_id
_entity_poly.type
_entity_poly.pdbx_seq_one_letter_code
_entity_poly.pdbx_strand_id
1 'polypeptide(L)'
;QVSASPPVGARPGPPRRMLLAADSSPLGNMVAETRLARTVCTTSFTYSLFLVFGLGSWLTVNGLFSELPLLVAQLPEGWRLGSVLAVAVQFANVGPLLYYGARRLALWRDPTGGGEECLAAVATYGVLLLGAASMVGLALCWPETVRLGNAEHSVPLILLAFSAAFADCTSSLLFWRFASAFQPLHVSALAAGEGLSGAVASGLAWLQGASRKEPDFSAGVYFLLLGASMGASCIAFHLLRLAWPARAER
;
A
#
# COMPACT_ATOMS: atom_id res chain seq x y z
N GLN A 1 13.61 79.67 -10.04
CA GLN A 1 14.34 78.62 -9.28
C GLN A 1 14.16 77.33 -10.02
N VAL A 2 15.21 76.87 -10.71
CA VAL A 2 15.27 75.66 -11.47
C VAL A 2 15.68 74.54 -10.51
N SER A 3 14.76 73.59 -10.25
CA SER A 3 15.04 72.40 -9.46
C SER A 3 15.64 71.32 -10.37
N ALA A 4 16.91 70.98 -10.15
CA ALA A 4 17.62 69.89 -10.84
C ALA A 4 17.19 68.56 -10.30
N SER A 5 16.75 67.63 -11.21
CA SER A 5 16.46 66.23 -10.90
C SER A 5 17.77 65.44 -10.72
N PRO A 6 17.81 64.48 -9.78
CA PRO A 6 19.01 63.66 -9.60
C PRO A 6 19.14 62.60 -10.71
N PRO A 7 20.36 62.10 -10.99
CA PRO A 7 20.58 61.11 -12.09
C PRO A 7 19.98 59.76 -11.76
N VAL A 8 19.39 59.16 -12.80
CA VAL A 8 18.81 57.79 -12.82
C VAL A 8 19.90 56.80 -12.46
N GLY A 9 19.72 56.12 -11.32
CA GLY A 9 20.61 55.10 -10.82
C GLY A 9 20.74 53.89 -11.76
N ALA A 10 21.96 53.47 -11.94
CA ALA A 10 22.33 52.25 -12.68
C ALA A 10 21.58 51.04 -12.14
N ARG A 11 20.93 50.28 -13.03
CA ARG A 11 20.31 49.00 -12.72
C ARG A 11 21.38 48.05 -12.18
N PRO A 12 21.16 47.35 -11.04
CA PRO A 12 22.06 46.31 -10.62
C PRO A 12 22.05 45.19 -11.67
N GLY A 13 23.22 44.82 -12.15
CA GLY A 13 23.38 43.70 -13.06
C GLY A 13 22.88 42.40 -12.43
N PRO A 14 22.49 41.39 -13.26
CA PRO A 14 22.01 40.11 -12.77
C PRO A 14 23.05 39.47 -11.84
N PRO A 15 22.61 38.77 -10.76
CA PRO A 15 23.53 38.14 -9.85
C PRO A 15 24.40 37.16 -10.63
N ARG A 16 25.71 37.32 -10.54
CA ARG A 16 26.68 36.33 -11.06
C ARG A 16 26.32 35.00 -10.45
N ARG A 17 25.71 34.12 -11.25
CA ARG A 17 25.67 32.70 -10.92
C ARG A 17 27.13 32.28 -10.72
N MET A 18 27.46 32.03 -9.46
CA MET A 18 28.68 31.35 -9.06
C MET A 18 28.56 29.93 -9.64
N LEU A 19 28.99 29.76 -10.89
CA LEU A 19 29.26 28.46 -11.46
C LEU A 19 30.31 27.82 -10.55
N LEU A 20 29.86 26.96 -9.66
CA LEU A 20 30.73 26.05 -8.95
C LEU A 20 31.45 25.29 -10.07
N ALA A 21 32.71 25.66 -10.34
CA ALA A 21 33.57 24.91 -11.22
C ALA A 21 33.61 23.50 -10.69
N ALA A 22 33.10 22.54 -11.49
CA ALA A 22 33.20 21.14 -11.17
C ALA A 22 34.70 20.85 -11.04
N ASP A 23 35.12 20.42 -9.87
CA ASP A 23 36.49 19.99 -9.61
C ASP A 23 36.75 18.78 -10.52
N SER A 24 37.47 19.05 -11.63
CA SER A 24 37.79 18.03 -12.64
C SER A 24 39.00 17.19 -12.25
N SER A 25 39.39 17.21 -10.97
CA SER A 25 40.41 16.31 -10.45
C SER A 25 39.92 14.87 -10.50
N PRO A 26 40.79 13.86 -10.73
CA PRO A 26 40.41 12.45 -10.68
C PRO A 26 39.72 12.05 -9.36
N LEU A 27 40.10 12.68 -8.27
CA LEU A 27 39.51 12.50 -6.94
C LEU A 27 38.10 13.10 -6.86
N GLY A 28 37.89 14.30 -7.43
CA GLY A 28 36.58 14.95 -7.51
C GLY A 28 35.59 14.14 -8.33
N ASN A 29 36.00 13.58 -9.47
CA ASN A 29 35.19 12.71 -10.30
C ASN A 29 34.83 11.41 -9.58
N MET A 30 35.76 10.76 -8.90
CA MET A 30 35.51 9.53 -8.12
C MET A 30 34.52 9.79 -6.97
N VAL A 31 34.63 10.92 -6.27
CA VAL A 31 33.68 11.31 -5.21
C VAL A 31 32.31 11.62 -5.79
N ALA A 32 32.22 12.26 -6.95
CA ALA A 32 30.97 12.52 -7.63
C ALA A 32 30.27 11.23 -8.09
N GLU A 33 31.02 10.30 -8.68
CA GLU A 33 30.51 9.00 -9.11
C GLU A 33 30.02 8.16 -7.91
N THR A 34 30.77 8.13 -6.81
CA THR A 34 30.34 7.39 -5.60
C THR A 34 29.10 8.01 -4.95
N ARG A 35 28.95 9.35 -4.97
CA ARG A 35 27.73 10.03 -4.50
C ARG A 35 26.54 9.73 -5.42
N LEU A 36 26.74 9.78 -6.72
CA LEU A 36 25.70 9.44 -7.71
C LEU A 36 25.25 8.00 -7.56
N ALA A 37 26.17 7.04 -7.50
CA ALA A 37 25.89 5.63 -7.29
C ALA A 37 25.09 5.39 -6.00
N ARG A 38 25.49 6.03 -4.89
CA ARG A 38 24.77 5.94 -3.61
C ARG A 38 23.36 6.53 -3.71
N THR A 39 23.19 7.68 -4.38
CA THR A 39 21.88 8.30 -4.57
C THR A 39 20.97 7.42 -5.42
N VAL A 40 21.47 6.88 -6.53
CA VAL A 40 20.72 5.95 -7.39
C VAL A 40 20.31 4.70 -6.62
N CYS A 41 21.24 4.09 -5.88
CA CYS A 41 20.96 2.89 -5.08
C CYS A 41 19.87 3.15 -4.02
N THR A 42 19.96 4.28 -3.28
CA THR A 42 18.95 4.61 -2.26
C THR A 42 17.59 4.93 -2.88
N THR A 43 17.54 5.58 -4.04
CA THR A 43 16.29 5.88 -4.73
C THR A 43 15.64 4.60 -5.26
N SER A 44 16.42 3.69 -5.89
CA SER A 44 15.92 2.42 -6.39
C SER A 44 15.42 1.52 -5.26
N PHE A 45 16.13 1.45 -4.15
CA PHE A 45 15.70 0.69 -2.97
C PHE A 45 14.38 1.23 -2.40
N THR A 46 14.26 2.55 -2.26
CA THR A 46 13.01 3.17 -1.77
C THR A 46 11.86 2.96 -2.76
N TYR A 47 12.12 3.03 -4.06
CA TYR A 47 11.14 2.73 -5.10
C TYR A 47 10.62 1.29 -4.94
N SER A 48 11.51 0.31 -4.77
CA SER A 48 11.14 -1.09 -4.55
C SER A 48 10.31 -1.28 -3.28
N LEU A 49 10.65 -0.59 -2.19
CA LEU A 49 9.84 -0.63 -0.96
C LEU A 49 8.44 -0.08 -1.16
N PHE A 50 8.27 1.03 -1.92
CA PHE A 50 6.95 1.57 -2.24
C PHE A 50 6.14 0.63 -3.14
N LEU A 51 6.78 -0.05 -4.08
CA LEU A 51 6.14 -1.06 -4.92
C LEU A 51 5.64 -2.24 -4.08
N VAL A 52 6.47 -2.79 -3.20
CA VAL A 52 6.08 -3.88 -2.29
C VAL A 52 5.00 -3.42 -1.30
N PHE A 53 5.10 -2.19 -0.78
CA PHE A 53 4.07 -1.61 0.08
C PHE A 53 2.73 -1.49 -0.64
N GLY A 54 2.74 -1.03 -1.90
CA GLY A 54 1.54 -0.90 -2.74
C GLY A 54 0.86 -2.23 -3.04
N LEU A 55 1.63 -3.34 -3.15
CA LEU A 55 1.04 -4.68 -3.33
C LEU A 55 0.01 -5.03 -2.25
N GLY A 56 0.24 -4.59 -1.00
CA GLY A 56 -0.67 -4.85 0.12
C GLY A 56 -1.99 -4.08 0.09
N SER A 57 -2.26 -3.25 -0.92
CA SER A 57 -3.47 -2.42 -0.97
C SER A 57 -4.73 -3.23 -1.33
N TRP A 58 -4.68 -4.01 -2.43
CA TRP A 58 -5.83 -4.75 -2.96
C TRP A 58 -5.57 -6.26 -3.11
N LEU A 59 -4.49 -6.74 -2.50
CA LEU A 59 -4.03 -8.12 -2.71
C LEU A 59 -5.02 -9.13 -2.17
N THR A 60 -5.66 -8.85 -1.04
CA THR A 60 -6.52 -9.84 -0.36
C THR A 60 -7.84 -10.02 -1.08
N VAL A 61 -8.48 -8.93 -1.52
CA VAL A 61 -9.72 -8.97 -2.31
C VAL A 61 -9.46 -9.58 -3.68
N ASN A 62 -8.40 -9.15 -4.37
CA ASN A 62 -8.01 -9.74 -5.66
C ASN A 62 -7.75 -11.25 -5.52
N GLY A 63 -7.11 -11.66 -4.43
CA GLY A 63 -6.87 -13.06 -4.12
C GLY A 63 -8.14 -13.87 -3.93
N LEU A 64 -9.07 -13.36 -3.14
CA LEU A 64 -10.37 -14.02 -2.93
C LEU A 64 -11.13 -14.25 -4.24
N PHE A 65 -11.17 -13.25 -5.12
CA PHE A 65 -11.86 -13.39 -6.40
C PHE A 65 -11.09 -14.26 -7.41
N SER A 66 -9.76 -14.29 -7.34
CA SER A 66 -8.94 -15.17 -8.19
C SER A 66 -9.09 -16.65 -7.80
N GLU A 67 -9.31 -16.94 -6.51
CA GLU A 67 -9.52 -18.28 -5.96
C GLU A 67 -10.98 -18.75 -6.05
N LEU A 68 -11.89 -17.86 -6.43
CA LEU A 68 -13.33 -18.11 -6.46
C LEU A 68 -13.73 -19.40 -7.21
N PRO A 69 -13.14 -19.77 -8.37
CA PRO A 69 -13.50 -21.02 -9.06
C PRO A 69 -13.33 -22.26 -8.20
N LEU A 70 -12.26 -22.33 -7.40
CA LEU A 70 -11.99 -23.45 -6.50
C LEU A 70 -12.96 -23.41 -5.30
N LEU A 71 -13.19 -22.24 -4.72
CA LEU A 71 -14.09 -22.06 -3.58
C LEU A 71 -15.54 -22.44 -3.94
N VAL A 72 -16.03 -22.00 -5.10
CA VAL A 72 -17.37 -22.30 -5.61
C VAL A 72 -17.60 -23.81 -5.79
N ALA A 73 -16.56 -24.54 -6.18
CA ALA A 73 -16.64 -26.00 -6.40
C ALA A 73 -16.77 -26.78 -5.09
N GLN A 74 -16.37 -26.22 -3.94
CA GLN A 74 -16.26 -26.95 -2.67
C GLN A 74 -17.19 -26.41 -1.57
N LEU A 75 -17.70 -25.20 -1.69
CA LEU A 75 -18.50 -24.56 -0.65
C LEU A 75 -20.01 -24.62 -0.94
N PRO A 76 -20.85 -24.63 0.10
CA PRO A 76 -22.29 -24.85 -0.04
C PRO A 76 -23.04 -23.75 -0.80
N GLU A 77 -22.52 -22.52 -0.81
CA GLU A 77 -23.08 -21.39 -1.56
C GLU A 77 -22.98 -21.60 -3.08
N GLY A 78 -22.01 -22.38 -3.55
CA GLY A 78 -21.77 -22.59 -4.96
C GLY A 78 -21.59 -21.25 -5.72
N TRP A 79 -22.21 -21.10 -6.88
CA TRP A 79 -22.11 -19.89 -7.72
C TRP A 79 -22.62 -18.61 -7.06
N ARG A 80 -23.39 -18.71 -5.97
CA ARG A 80 -23.86 -17.55 -5.19
C ARG A 80 -22.74 -16.91 -4.38
N LEU A 81 -21.65 -17.65 -4.09
CA LEU A 81 -20.54 -17.18 -3.26
C LEU A 81 -19.96 -15.87 -3.79
N GLY A 82 -19.76 -15.76 -5.10
CA GLY A 82 -19.23 -14.53 -5.71
C GLY A 82 -20.09 -13.29 -5.41
N SER A 83 -21.41 -13.42 -5.45
CA SER A 83 -22.33 -12.33 -5.12
C SER A 83 -22.28 -11.99 -3.62
N VAL A 84 -22.20 -13.01 -2.75
CA VAL A 84 -22.08 -12.81 -1.30
C VAL A 84 -20.79 -12.09 -0.95
N LEU A 85 -19.66 -12.50 -1.53
CA LEU A 85 -18.37 -11.84 -1.34
C LEU A 85 -18.41 -10.41 -1.87
N ALA A 86 -19.01 -10.16 -3.04
CA ALA A 86 -19.14 -8.80 -3.58
C ALA A 86 -19.93 -7.90 -2.62
N VAL A 87 -21.01 -8.39 -2.02
CA VAL A 87 -21.79 -7.65 -1.01
C VAL A 87 -20.95 -7.40 0.24
N ALA A 88 -20.21 -8.41 0.73
CA ALA A 88 -19.32 -8.26 1.88
C ALA A 88 -18.28 -7.16 1.63
N VAL A 89 -17.65 -7.12 0.44
CA VAL A 89 -16.70 -6.08 0.04
C VAL A 89 -17.35 -4.70 0.03
N GLN A 90 -18.60 -4.57 -0.44
CA GLN A 90 -19.30 -3.28 -0.41
C GLN A 90 -19.55 -2.78 1.01
N PHE A 91 -19.95 -3.66 1.93
CA PHE A 91 -20.09 -3.29 3.34
C PHE A 91 -18.73 -2.95 3.99
N ALA A 92 -17.63 -3.52 3.54
CA ALA A 92 -16.29 -3.23 4.03
C ALA A 92 -15.85 -1.78 3.77
N ASN A 93 -16.48 -1.07 2.82
CA ASN A 93 -16.27 0.38 2.62
C ASN A 93 -16.68 1.25 3.83
N VAL A 94 -17.26 0.68 4.87
CA VAL A 94 -17.40 1.35 6.17
C VAL A 94 -16.03 1.71 6.78
N GLY A 95 -14.97 0.95 6.47
CA GLY A 95 -13.61 1.20 6.98
C GLY A 95 -13.07 2.60 6.66
N PRO A 96 -13.04 3.03 5.40
CA PRO A 96 -12.72 4.41 5.02
C PRO A 96 -13.52 5.47 5.76
N LEU A 97 -14.81 5.25 5.96
CA LEU A 97 -15.68 6.21 6.67
C LEU A 97 -15.30 6.31 8.16
N LEU A 98 -15.04 5.17 8.81
CA LEU A 98 -14.59 5.13 10.20
C LEU A 98 -13.23 5.81 10.35
N TYR A 99 -12.28 5.54 9.46
CA TYR A 99 -10.99 6.21 9.47
C TYR A 99 -11.13 7.72 9.29
N TYR A 100 -11.96 8.17 8.34
CA TYR A 100 -12.22 9.60 8.13
C TYR A 100 -12.82 10.26 9.37
N GLY A 101 -13.78 9.62 10.03
CA GLY A 101 -14.37 10.10 11.29
C GLY A 101 -13.33 10.20 12.41
N ALA A 102 -12.51 9.15 12.59
CA ALA A 102 -11.44 9.12 13.57
C ALA A 102 -10.39 10.21 13.31
N ARG A 103 -10.03 10.44 12.05
CA ARG A 103 -9.12 11.51 11.60
C ARG A 103 -9.68 12.90 11.96
N ARG A 104 -10.97 13.15 11.68
CA ARG A 104 -11.61 14.42 12.03
C ARG A 104 -11.60 14.65 13.54
N LEU A 105 -11.86 13.61 14.32
CA LEU A 105 -11.82 13.68 15.79
C LEU A 105 -10.39 13.94 16.30
N ALA A 106 -9.38 13.30 15.72
CA ALA A 106 -7.98 13.52 16.08
C ALA A 106 -7.57 14.98 15.84
N LEU A 107 -7.89 15.55 14.66
CA LEU A 107 -7.61 16.95 14.32
C LEU A 107 -8.38 17.94 15.20
N TRP A 108 -9.59 17.58 15.63
CA TRP A 108 -10.36 18.43 16.54
C TRP A 108 -9.74 18.45 17.96
N ARG A 109 -9.17 17.32 18.41
CA ARG A 109 -8.50 17.22 19.72
C ARG A 109 -7.09 17.83 19.71
N ASP A 110 -6.37 17.64 18.64
CA ASP A 110 -5.00 18.13 18.46
C ASP A 110 -4.85 18.84 17.10
N PRO A 111 -5.07 20.16 17.08
CA PRO A 111 -4.90 20.97 15.86
C PRO A 111 -3.46 21.04 15.35
N THR A 112 -2.45 20.63 16.14
CA THR A 112 -1.04 20.58 15.70
C THR A 112 -0.75 19.46 14.70
N GLY A 113 -1.66 18.48 14.60
CA GLY A 113 -1.56 17.38 13.66
C GLY A 113 -0.76 16.17 14.15
N GLY A 114 -0.10 16.23 15.29
CA GLY A 114 0.67 15.10 15.83
C GLY A 114 -0.18 13.88 16.12
N GLY A 115 -1.39 14.09 16.66
CA GLY A 115 -2.36 13.03 16.91
C GLY A 115 -2.86 12.37 15.62
N GLU A 116 -3.00 13.13 14.54
CA GLU A 116 -3.41 12.61 13.22
C GLU A 116 -2.32 11.76 12.57
N GLU A 117 -1.06 12.16 12.66
CA GLU A 117 0.06 11.37 12.14
C GLU A 117 0.23 10.03 12.88
N CYS A 118 0.09 10.05 14.20
CA CYS A 118 0.09 8.83 15.02
C CYS A 118 -1.06 7.91 14.63
N LEU A 119 -2.29 8.44 14.50
CA LEU A 119 -3.46 7.69 14.07
C LEU A 119 -3.25 7.04 12.69
N ALA A 120 -2.72 7.79 11.72
CA ALA A 120 -2.46 7.28 10.38
C ALA A 120 -1.44 6.14 10.38
N ALA A 121 -0.38 6.26 11.17
CA ALA A 121 0.61 5.21 11.30
C ALA A 121 0.04 3.94 11.94
N VAL A 122 -0.68 4.08 13.06
CA VAL A 122 -1.32 2.96 13.76
C VAL A 122 -2.37 2.30 12.87
N ALA A 123 -3.19 3.09 12.16
CA ALA A 123 -4.18 2.57 11.23
C ALA A 123 -3.53 1.80 10.07
N THR A 124 -2.41 2.29 9.52
CA THR A 124 -1.69 1.59 8.45
C THR A 124 -1.15 0.23 8.90
N TYR A 125 -0.53 0.15 10.07
CA TYR A 125 -0.14 -1.15 10.64
C TYR A 125 -1.36 -2.03 10.91
N GLY A 126 -2.43 -1.43 11.43
CA GLY A 126 -3.68 -2.14 11.74
C GLY A 126 -4.28 -2.82 10.50
N VAL A 127 -4.39 -2.12 9.38
CA VAL A 127 -4.94 -2.71 8.14
C VAL A 127 -4.02 -3.76 7.53
N LEU A 128 -2.69 -3.56 7.55
CA LEU A 128 -1.74 -4.55 7.04
C LEU A 128 -1.75 -5.83 7.87
N LEU A 129 -1.78 -5.71 9.19
CA LEU A 129 -1.87 -6.86 10.10
C LEU A 129 -3.23 -7.55 10.02
N LEU A 130 -4.32 -6.78 9.90
CA LEU A 130 -5.66 -7.34 9.73
C LEU A 130 -5.76 -8.13 8.40
N GLY A 131 -5.24 -7.57 7.31
CA GLY A 131 -5.18 -8.26 6.02
C GLY A 131 -4.37 -9.56 6.10
N ALA A 132 -3.17 -9.52 6.69
CA ALA A 132 -2.35 -10.71 6.90
C ALA A 132 -3.04 -11.76 7.78
N ALA A 133 -3.63 -11.34 8.90
CA ALA A 133 -4.36 -12.22 9.81
C ALA A 133 -5.60 -12.84 9.13
N SER A 134 -6.32 -12.07 8.31
CA SER A 134 -7.45 -12.57 7.52
C SER A 134 -7.01 -13.64 6.53
N MET A 135 -5.87 -13.46 5.87
CA MET A 135 -5.32 -14.48 4.94
C MET A 135 -4.91 -15.76 5.66
N VAL A 136 -4.27 -15.63 6.83
CA VAL A 136 -3.94 -16.79 7.68
C VAL A 136 -5.22 -17.48 8.17
N GLY A 137 -6.22 -16.71 8.61
CA GLY A 137 -7.53 -17.23 9.00
C GLY A 137 -8.22 -17.99 7.87
N LEU A 138 -8.22 -17.42 6.65
CA LEU A 138 -8.74 -18.08 5.46
C LEU A 138 -7.97 -19.38 5.16
N ALA A 139 -6.65 -19.36 5.26
CA ALA A 139 -5.84 -20.56 5.04
C ALA A 139 -6.23 -21.73 5.95
N LEU A 140 -6.65 -21.42 7.18
CA LEU A 140 -7.01 -22.42 8.19
C LEU A 140 -8.50 -22.80 8.18
N CYS A 141 -9.39 -21.84 7.89
CA CYS A 141 -10.82 -21.99 8.13
C CYS A 141 -11.68 -21.84 6.85
N TRP A 142 -11.10 -21.75 5.65
CA TRP A 142 -11.88 -21.57 4.42
C TRP A 142 -12.92 -22.66 4.15
N PRO A 143 -12.68 -23.97 4.48
CA PRO A 143 -13.65 -25.03 4.21
C PRO A 143 -14.70 -25.17 5.32
N GLU A 144 -14.53 -24.44 6.43
CA GLU A 144 -15.43 -24.56 7.59
C GLU A 144 -16.81 -23.97 7.28
N THR A 145 -17.84 -24.74 7.62
CA THR A 145 -19.25 -24.34 7.45
C THR A 145 -19.97 -24.30 8.78
N VAL A 146 -20.96 -23.44 8.87
CA VAL A 146 -21.85 -23.31 10.04
C VAL A 146 -23.29 -23.56 9.59
N ARG A 147 -24.01 -24.42 10.31
CA ARG A 147 -25.41 -24.68 10.02
C ARG A 147 -26.28 -23.55 10.61
N LEU A 148 -26.92 -22.79 9.72
CA LEU A 148 -27.87 -21.75 10.08
C LEU A 148 -29.27 -22.18 9.59
N GLY A 149 -30.13 -22.57 10.52
CA GLY A 149 -31.45 -23.12 10.21
C GLY A 149 -31.32 -24.46 9.47
N ASN A 150 -31.85 -24.54 8.26
CA ASN A 150 -31.88 -25.76 7.45
C ASN A 150 -30.74 -25.86 6.40
N ALA A 151 -29.86 -24.86 6.32
CA ALA A 151 -28.77 -24.82 5.33
C ALA A 151 -27.41 -24.62 6.01
N GLU A 152 -26.36 -25.12 5.34
CA GLU A 152 -24.98 -24.85 5.69
C GLU A 152 -24.51 -23.57 4.99
N HIS A 153 -23.68 -22.82 5.67
CA HIS A 153 -23.12 -21.56 5.20
C HIS A 153 -21.65 -21.43 5.56
N SER A 154 -20.84 -20.89 4.66
CA SER A 154 -19.42 -20.62 4.85
C SER A 154 -19.19 -19.30 5.65
N VAL A 155 -19.80 -19.23 6.84
CA VAL A 155 -19.75 -18.02 7.69
C VAL A 155 -18.31 -17.60 8.03
N PRO A 156 -17.39 -18.51 8.41
CA PRO A 156 -16.01 -18.13 8.69
C PRO A 156 -15.33 -17.48 7.49
N LEU A 157 -15.48 -18.04 6.30
CA LEU A 157 -14.94 -17.47 5.07
C LEU A 157 -15.50 -16.07 4.79
N ILE A 158 -16.82 -15.89 4.91
CA ILE A 158 -17.47 -14.59 4.63
C ILE A 158 -17.00 -13.53 5.63
N LEU A 159 -16.86 -13.86 6.91
CA LEU A 159 -16.37 -12.91 7.94
C LEU A 159 -14.89 -12.55 7.71
N LEU A 160 -14.06 -13.53 7.36
CA LEU A 160 -12.65 -13.29 7.05
C LEU A 160 -12.49 -12.50 5.75
N ALA A 161 -13.32 -12.78 4.74
CA ALA A 161 -13.38 -12.00 3.50
C ALA A 161 -13.80 -10.54 3.75
N PHE A 162 -14.79 -10.31 4.62
CA PHE A 162 -15.16 -8.95 5.05
C PHE A 162 -14.00 -8.25 5.76
N SER A 163 -13.30 -8.93 6.67
CA SER A 163 -12.15 -8.36 7.39
C SER A 163 -11.01 -8.02 6.46
N ALA A 164 -10.71 -8.88 5.49
CA ALA A 164 -9.73 -8.67 4.43
C ALA A 164 -10.10 -7.46 3.55
N ALA A 165 -11.35 -7.40 3.10
CA ALA A 165 -11.87 -6.29 2.31
C ALA A 165 -11.89 -4.96 3.09
N PHE A 166 -12.18 -5.00 4.39
CA PHE A 166 -12.11 -3.82 5.26
C PHE A 166 -10.68 -3.26 5.30
N ALA A 167 -9.68 -4.14 5.39
CA ALA A 167 -8.28 -3.74 5.33
C ALA A 167 -7.94 -3.13 3.95
N ASP A 168 -8.29 -3.79 2.85
CA ASP A 168 -8.00 -3.32 1.50
C ASP A 168 -8.69 -1.99 1.19
N CYS A 169 -9.98 -1.84 1.47
CA CYS A 169 -10.72 -0.59 1.24
C CYS A 169 -10.14 0.59 2.03
N THR A 170 -9.67 0.33 3.27
CA THR A 170 -9.12 1.38 4.13
C THR A 170 -7.69 1.72 3.75
N SER A 171 -6.91 0.75 3.26
CA SER A 171 -5.51 0.91 2.87
C SER A 171 -5.32 1.98 1.79
N SER A 172 -6.24 2.09 0.83
CA SER A 172 -6.16 3.08 -0.25
C SER A 172 -6.03 4.51 0.30
N LEU A 173 -6.82 4.89 1.30
CA LEU A 173 -6.70 6.22 1.91
C LEU A 173 -5.37 6.41 2.65
N LEU A 174 -4.93 5.38 3.38
CA LEU A 174 -3.75 5.43 4.23
C LEU A 174 -2.46 5.46 3.42
N PHE A 175 -2.36 4.59 2.41
CA PHE A 175 -1.14 4.43 1.62
C PHE A 175 -0.88 5.63 0.73
N TRP A 176 -1.92 6.14 0.05
CA TRP A 176 -1.80 7.34 -0.78
C TRP A 176 -1.46 8.58 0.06
N ARG A 177 -2.07 8.71 1.25
CA ARG A 177 -1.72 9.79 2.18
C ARG A 177 -0.24 9.72 2.59
N PHE A 178 0.26 8.54 2.95
CA PHE A 178 1.67 8.36 3.31
C PHE A 178 2.58 8.66 2.13
N ALA A 179 2.28 8.12 0.94
CA ALA A 179 3.11 8.31 -0.25
C ALA A 179 3.14 9.77 -0.74
N SER A 180 2.06 10.55 -0.53
CA SER A 180 1.97 11.94 -0.97
C SER A 180 3.02 12.87 -0.35
N ALA A 181 3.63 12.47 0.75
CA ALA A 181 4.72 13.21 1.38
C ALA A 181 6.11 12.91 0.76
N PHE A 182 6.17 12.01 -0.23
CA PHE A 182 7.40 11.66 -0.93
C PHE A 182 7.42 12.24 -2.36
N GLN A 183 8.52 12.01 -3.08
CA GLN A 183 8.66 12.46 -4.46
C GLN A 183 7.67 11.73 -5.39
N PRO A 184 7.22 12.36 -6.49
CA PRO A 184 6.27 11.77 -7.45
C PRO A 184 6.68 10.37 -7.96
N LEU A 185 7.98 10.10 -8.07
CA LEU A 185 8.52 8.79 -8.45
C LEU A 185 8.10 7.68 -7.47
N HIS A 186 8.06 7.98 -6.17
CA HIS A 186 7.67 7.00 -5.15
C HIS A 186 6.15 6.79 -5.11
N VAL A 187 5.39 7.85 -5.41
CA VAL A 187 3.93 7.76 -5.58
C VAL A 187 3.59 6.86 -6.76
N SER A 188 4.31 6.99 -7.88
CA SER A 188 4.11 6.10 -9.04
C SER A 188 4.50 4.65 -8.75
N ALA A 189 5.51 4.42 -7.89
CA ALA A 189 5.86 3.08 -7.44
C ALA A 189 4.74 2.44 -6.60
N LEU A 190 4.11 3.21 -5.71
CA LEU A 190 2.94 2.76 -4.95
C LEU A 190 1.80 2.36 -5.89
N ALA A 191 1.46 3.24 -6.86
CA ALA A 191 0.43 2.97 -7.84
C ALA A 191 0.71 1.71 -8.68
N ALA A 192 1.97 1.52 -9.08
CA ALA A 192 2.40 0.32 -9.81
C ALA A 192 2.25 -0.94 -8.93
N GLY A 193 2.60 -0.88 -7.64
CA GLY A 193 2.41 -1.97 -6.68
C GLY A 193 0.94 -2.32 -6.50
N GLU A 194 0.08 -1.32 -6.35
CA GLU A 194 -1.37 -1.48 -6.25
C GLU A 194 -1.95 -2.18 -7.50
N GLY A 195 -1.54 -1.75 -8.70
CA GLY A 195 -1.93 -2.41 -9.96
C GLY A 195 -1.40 -3.83 -10.09
N LEU A 196 -0.18 -4.11 -9.58
CA LEU A 196 0.42 -5.43 -9.61
C LEU A 196 -0.25 -6.42 -8.63
N SER A 197 -0.98 -5.96 -7.62
CA SER A 197 -1.65 -6.84 -6.65
C SER A 197 -2.59 -7.84 -7.33
N GLY A 198 -3.37 -7.39 -8.32
CA GLY A 198 -4.23 -8.25 -9.11
C GLY A 198 -3.45 -9.25 -9.97
N ALA A 199 -2.34 -8.82 -10.58
CA ALA A 199 -1.50 -9.70 -11.39
C ALA A 199 -0.81 -10.78 -10.55
N VAL A 200 -0.35 -10.45 -9.34
CA VAL A 200 0.24 -11.40 -8.39
C VAL A 200 -0.80 -12.41 -7.94
N ALA A 201 -1.99 -11.96 -7.51
CA ALA A 201 -3.07 -12.84 -7.09
C ALA A 201 -3.52 -13.80 -8.21
N SER A 202 -3.79 -13.25 -9.40
CA SER A 202 -4.22 -14.06 -10.56
C SER A 202 -3.12 -14.99 -11.05
N GLY A 203 -1.85 -14.53 -11.03
CA GLY A 203 -0.69 -15.36 -11.39
C GLY A 203 -0.50 -16.54 -10.46
N LEU A 204 -0.68 -16.35 -9.15
CA LEU A 204 -0.65 -17.45 -8.16
C LEU A 204 -1.79 -18.44 -8.38
N ALA A 205 -3.03 -17.96 -8.63
CA ALA A 205 -4.17 -18.82 -8.92
C ALA A 205 -4.00 -19.60 -10.24
N TRP A 206 -3.36 -18.99 -11.23
CA TRP A 206 -3.00 -19.65 -12.49
C TRP A 206 -1.94 -20.74 -12.26
N LEU A 207 -0.89 -20.46 -11.48
CA LEU A 207 0.14 -21.44 -11.10
C LEU A 207 -0.44 -22.60 -10.31
N GLN A 208 -1.38 -22.30 -9.41
CA GLN A 208 -2.12 -23.33 -8.65
C GLN A 208 -2.98 -24.21 -9.56
N GLY A 209 -3.44 -23.68 -10.68
CA GLY A 209 -4.42 -24.37 -11.52
C GLY A 209 -5.82 -24.39 -10.89
N ALA A 210 -6.25 -23.28 -10.26
CA ALA A 210 -7.51 -23.15 -9.53
C ALA A 210 -8.77 -23.58 -10.31
N SER A 211 -8.71 -23.56 -11.64
CA SER A 211 -9.78 -24.04 -12.54
C SER A 211 -9.66 -25.51 -12.94
N ARG A 212 -8.62 -26.22 -12.50
CA ARG A 212 -8.42 -27.64 -12.81
C ARG A 212 -9.16 -28.53 -11.82
N LYS A 213 -9.41 -29.79 -12.22
CA LYS A 213 -10.01 -30.77 -11.31
C LYS A 213 -9.13 -31.08 -10.12
N GLU A 214 -7.83 -31.10 -10.33
CA GLU A 214 -6.80 -31.32 -9.31
C GLU A 214 -5.84 -30.12 -9.36
N PRO A 215 -5.95 -29.18 -8.41
CA PRO A 215 -5.02 -28.07 -8.30
C PRO A 215 -3.68 -28.55 -7.75
N ASP A 216 -2.58 -27.92 -8.18
CA ASP A 216 -1.22 -28.28 -7.79
C ASP A 216 -0.95 -28.05 -6.29
N PHE A 217 -1.68 -27.12 -5.66
CA PHE A 217 -1.66 -26.91 -4.20
C PHE A 217 -3.02 -26.39 -3.71
N SER A 218 -3.28 -26.55 -2.41
CA SER A 218 -4.57 -26.22 -1.79
C SER A 218 -4.83 -24.71 -1.71
N ALA A 219 -6.12 -24.33 -1.58
CA ALA A 219 -6.52 -22.95 -1.29
C ALA A 219 -5.88 -22.42 -0.01
N GLY A 220 -5.66 -23.27 1.00
CA GLY A 220 -4.95 -22.88 2.22
C GLY A 220 -3.53 -22.40 1.96
N VAL A 221 -2.77 -23.10 1.11
CA VAL A 221 -1.42 -22.67 0.71
C VAL A 221 -1.48 -21.37 -0.09
N TYR A 222 -2.46 -21.23 -0.99
CA TYR A 222 -2.68 -20.01 -1.74
C TYR A 222 -2.87 -18.79 -0.81
N PHE A 223 -3.77 -18.87 0.16
CA PHE A 223 -4.01 -17.81 1.13
C PHE A 223 -2.79 -17.53 2.02
N LEU A 224 -1.99 -18.54 2.39
CA LEU A 224 -0.74 -18.32 3.12
C LEU A 224 0.28 -17.54 2.31
N LEU A 225 0.40 -17.78 1.00
CA LEU A 225 1.30 -17.02 0.11
C LEU A 225 0.87 -15.55 0.01
N LEU A 226 -0.43 -15.29 -0.07
CA LEU A 226 -0.97 -13.92 -0.02
C LEU A 226 -0.71 -13.27 1.35
N GLY A 227 -0.89 -14.01 2.44
CA GLY A 227 -0.58 -13.55 3.79
C GLY A 227 0.89 -13.19 3.98
N ALA A 228 1.80 -14.00 3.43
CA ALA A 228 3.23 -13.69 3.42
C ALA A 228 3.54 -12.41 2.63
N SER A 229 2.88 -12.20 1.50
CA SER A 229 3.01 -10.97 0.71
C SER A 229 2.51 -9.74 1.47
N MET A 230 1.40 -9.86 2.23
CA MET A 230 0.93 -8.81 3.15
C MET A 230 1.95 -8.52 4.26
N GLY A 231 2.59 -9.57 4.81
CA GLY A 231 3.69 -9.44 5.76
C GLY A 231 4.88 -8.67 5.17
N ALA A 232 5.26 -8.96 3.93
CA ALA A 232 6.30 -8.23 3.21
C ALA A 232 5.93 -6.74 3.03
N SER A 233 4.66 -6.43 2.71
CA SER A 233 4.16 -5.04 2.63
C SER A 233 4.24 -4.32 3.98
N CYS A 234 3.96 -5.02 5.09
CA CYS A 234 4.10 -4.47 6.44
C CYS A 234 5.57 -4.15 6.77
N ILE A 235 6.50 -5.03 6.42
CA ILE A 235 7.94 -4.81 6.58
C ILE A 235 8.39 -3.63 5.72
N ALA A 236 7.96 -3.56 4.46
CA ALA A 236 8.27 -2.44 3.56
C ALA A 236 7.81 -1.10 4.14
N PHE A 237 6.58 -1.03 4.66
CA PHE A 237 6.07 0.16 5.34
C PHE A 237 6.91 0.54 6.57
N HIS A 238 7.28 -0.44 7.39
CA HIS A 238 8.14 -0.20 8.55
C HIS A 238 9.50 0.38 8.15
N LEU A 239 10.15 -0.18 7.14
CA LEU A 239 11.43 0.32 6.62
C LEU A 239 11.30 1.73 6.03
N LEU A 240 10.21 2.01 5.30
CA LEU A 240 9.91 3.34 4.78
C LEU A 240 9.75 4.36 5.91
N ARG A 241 9.08 4.00 7.00
CA ARG A 241 8.95 4.87 8.17
C ARG A 241 10.27 5.14 8.88
N LEU A 242 11.13 4.14 9.02
CA LEU A 242 12.48 4.33 9.59
C LEU A 242 13.35 5.25 8.72
N ALA A 243 13.17 5.22 7.41
CA ALA A 243 13.89 6.09 6.48
C ALA A 243 13.32 7.53 6.39
N TRP A 244 12.11 7.77 6.94
CA TRP A 244 11.40 9.05 6.87
C TRP A 244 12.14 10.23 7.53
N PRO A 245 12.66 10.12 8.78
CA PRO A 245 13.29 11.26 9.47
C PRO A 245 14.49 11.82 8.72
N ALA A 246 15.23 10.95 8.02
CA ALA A 246 16.44 11.33 7.28
C ALA A 246 16.13 12.09 5.97
N ARG A 247 14.87 12.19 5.53
CA ARG A 247 14.45 12.79 4.25
C ARG A 247 13.58 14.04 4.38
N ALA A 248 12.94 14.23 5.53
CA ALA A 248 12.14 15.44 5.81
C ALA A 248 13.01 16.69 5.99
N GLU A 249 14.32 16.52 6.17
CA GLU A 249 15.29 17.62 6.34
C GLU A 249 16.02 18.01 5.03
N ARG A 250 15.65 17.48 3.87
CA ARG A 250 16.24 17.79 2.57
C ARG A 250 15.23 18.35 1.59
#